data_857fe29d6d27d1796991b575952613b2
#
_entry.id   857fe29d6d27d1796991b575952613b2
#
_cell.length_a   1.000
_cell.length_b   1.000
_cell.length_c   1.000
_cell.angle_alpha   90.00
_cell.angle_beta   90.00
_cell.angle_gamma   90.00
#
_symmetry.space_group_name_H-M   'P 1'
#
loop_
_entity.id
_entity.type
_entity.pdbx_description
1 polymer ?
#
loop_
_entity_poly.entity_id
_entity_poly.type
_entity_poly.pdbx_seq_one_letter_code
_entity_poly.pdbx_strand_id
1 'polypeptide(L)'
;MRQYNFFTGEDLTFVVCAYKECEYLEESIQSLVNQTVKANILISTSTPNKYVQGIADKYGIEVRVNPDGGQIKDYNFAMKQADTALVMLMHQDEVLVDTFAEKVIYKLNYTKKPIIAFTNYMEMHNDVVDKKPSLMVKIKRIMLLPLWVGCFSGTWIGKRSIQLLGNPITHPTVVCVRSEMPDEIFIEKYRASMDWDLWERLSKQNGSFAYVRDVLLYHRMNDENQTVKLLNTTNARYEEELEIFCRFWPKWIARLIMKLYSKAANFY
;
A
#
# COMPACT_ATOMS: atom_id res chain seq x y z
N MET A 1 12.72 -8.45 -23.23
CA MET A 1 11.72 -7.38 -22.93
C MET A 1 12.32 -6.05 -23.37
N ARG A 2 11.48 -5.11 -23.89
CA ARG A 2 11.95 -3.72 -24.14
C ARG A 2 11.87 -2.96 -22.82
N GLN A 3 12.94 -2.26 -22.44
CA GLN A 3 12.91 -1.35 -21.30
C GLN A 3 12.18 -0.07 -21.72
N TYR A 4 11.25 0.39 -20.87
CA TYR A 4 10.44 1.59 -21.14
C TYR A 4 10.81 2.79 -20.26
N ASN A 5 11.46 2.54 -19.11
CA ASN A 5 11.84 3.54 -18.10
C ASN A 5 13.27 3.24 -17.62
N PHE A 6 13.87 4.18 -16.89
CA PHE A 6 15.24 4.07 -16.36
C PHE A 6 15.28 4.41 -14.87
N PHE A 7 14.32 3.92 -14.10
CA PHE A 7 14.34 4.11 -12.65
C PHE A 7 15.46 3.29 -12.01
N THR A 8 16.08 3.88 -11.00
CA THR A 8 17.14 3.31 -10.15
C THR A 8 16.69 3.37 -8.69
N GLY A 9 17.52 2.91 -7.76
CA GLY A 9 17.26 3.08 -6.34
C GLY A 9 17.26 4.54 -5.90
N GLU A 10 18.02 5.40 -6.53
CA GLU A 10 18.05 6.85 -6.26
C GLU A 10 16.71 7.54 -6.59
N ASP A 11 15.92 6.94 -7.49
CA ASP A 11 14.60 7.44 -7.85
C ASP A 11 13.49 6.99 -6.89
N LEU A 12 13.78 6.12 -5.92
CA LEU A 12 12.81 5.60 -4.95
C LEU A 12 13.04 6.19 -3.57
N THR A 13 11.96 6.66 -2.93
CA THR A 13 11.94 7.01 -1.53
C THR A 13 10.91 6.16 -0.78
N PHE A 14 11.36 5.47 0.25
CA PHE A 14 10.52 4.88 1.29
C PHE A 14 10.21 5.95 2.34
N VAL A 15 8.94 6.27 2.54
CA VAL A 15 8.51 7.19 3.60
C VAL A 15 7.85 6.37 4.70
N VAL A 16 8.55 6.20 5.82
CA VAL A 16 8.04 5.47 6.98
C VAL A 16 7.06 6.37 7.74
N CYS A 17 5.80 5.99 7.78
CA CYS A 17 4.73 6.69 8.48
C CYS A 17 4.75 6.27 9.96
N ALA A 18 5.45 7.02 10.80
CA ALA A 18 5.57 6.75 12.23
C ALA A 18 4.46 7.48 13.01
N TYR A 19 3.83 6.77 13.96
CA TYR A 19 2.81 7.31 14.85
C TYR A 19 3.06 6.83 16.27
N LYS A 20 3.32 7.76 17.20
CA LYS A 20 3.70 7.47 18.58
C LYS A 20 4.96 6.59 18.67
N GLU A 21 5.10 5.87 19.78
CA GLU A 21 6.13 4.86 19.94
C GLU A 21 5.60 3.52 19.43
N CYS A 22 6.42 2.83 18.61
CA CYS A 22 6.11 1.53 18.07
C CYS A 22 7.35 0.66 18.14
N GLU A 23 7.29 -0.43 18.88
CA GLU A 23 8.41 -1.35 19.10
C GLU A 23 8.96 -1.95 17.80
N TYR A 24 8.15 -2.01 16.76
CA TYR A 24 8.52 -2.58 15.45
C TYR A 24 9.18 -1.57 14.50
N LEU A 25 9.21 -0.26 14.85
CA LEU A 25 9.73 0.79 13.96
C LEU A 25 11.18 0.53 13.53
N GLU A 26 12.01 0.07 14.46
CA GLU A 26 13.42 -0.18 14.16
C GLU A 26 13.60 -1.37 13.20
N GLU A 27 12.84 -2.46 13.38
CA GLU A 27 12.85 -3.61 12.48
C GLU A 27 12.38 -3.22 11.07
N SER A 28 11.31 -2.41 11.00
CA SER A 28 10.81 -1.86 9.73
C SER A 28 11.92 -1.10 9.01
N ILE A 29 12.60 -0.16 9.68
CA ILE A 29 13.70 0.61 9.11
C ILE A 29 14.87 -0.28 8.70
N GLN A 30 15.24 -1.28 9.51
CA GLN A 30 16.30 -2.23 9.15
C GLN A 30 16.00 -2.95 7.85
N SER A 31 14.74 -3.34 7.61
CA SER A 31 14.33 -3.98 6.37
C SER A 31 14.51 -3.09 5.14
N LEU A 32 14.40 -1.77 5.30
CA LEU A 32 14.64 -0.79 4.25
C LEU A 32 16.13 -0.55 4.01
N VAL A 33 16.92 -0.46 5.08
CA VAL A 33 18.38 -0.29 5.02
C VAL A 33 19.04 -1.51 4.39
N ASN A 34 18.49 -2.71 4.60
CA ASN A 34 19.03 -3.97 4.09
C ASN A 34 18.68 -4.27 2.63
N GLN A 35 17.90 -3.40 1.94
CA GLN A 35 17.56 -3.63 0.53
C GLN A 35 18.81 -3.84 -0.35
N THR A 36 18.75 -4.81 -1.28
CA THR A 36 19.83 -5.10 -2.26
C THR A 36 20.08 -3.92 -3.18
N VAL A 37 19.03 -3.20 -3.56
CA VAL A 37 19.11 -1.91 -4.24
C VAL A 37 18.80 -0.82 -3.23
N LYS A 38 19.79 0.02 -2.92
CA LYS A 38 19.62 1.11 -1.96
C LYS A 38 18.71 2.18 -2.50
N ALA A 39 17.80 2.66 -1.64
CA ALA A 39 16.83 3.71 -1.92
C ALA A 39 16.90 4.77 -0.81
N ASN A 40 16.25 5.91 -1.04
CA ASN A 40 16.14 6.95 -0.02
C ASN A 40 15.13 6.53 1.05
N ILE A 41 15.36 6.94 2.29
CA ILE A 41 14.50 6.65 3.43
C ILE A 41 14.20 7.96 4.15
N LEU A 42 12.92 8.21 4.42
CA LEU A 42 12.45 9.31 5.25
C LEU A 42 11.52 8.77 6.33
N ILE A 43 11.47 9.42 7.48
CA ILE A 43 10.42 9.20 8.48
C ILE A 43 9.46 10.38 8.43
N SER A 44 8.16 10.13 8.37
CA SER A 44 7.10 11.13 8.47
C SER A 44 6.26 10.84 9.71
N THR A 45 6.03 11.85 10.55
CA THR A 45 5.24 11.68 11.79
C THR A 45 4.48 12.95 12.14
N SER A 46 3.28 12.81 12.72
CA SER A 46 2.55 13.90 13.39
C SER A 46 2.68 13.83 14.92
N THR A 47 3.41 12.85 15.43
CA THR A 47 3.63 12.66 16.87
C THR A 47 5.13 12.55 17.19
N PRO A 48 5.91 13.61 16.93
CA PRO A 48 7.35 13.57 17.13
C PRO A 48 7.67 13.29 18.61
N ASN A 49 8.60 12.38 18.84
CA ASN A 49 9.02 11.97 20.19
C ASN A 49 10.49 11.51 20.17
N LYS A 50 11.07 11.35 21.37
CA LYS A 50 12.49 10.97 21.51
C LYS A 50 12.80 9.57 21.00
N TYR A 51 11.84 8.65 21.04
CA TYR A 51 12.02 7.28 20.56
C TYR A 51 12.19 7.27 19.04
N VAL A 52 11.28 7.90 18.30
CA VAL A 52 11.37 8.03 16.84
C VAL A 52 12.63 8.77 16.43
N GLN A 53 12.98 9.88 17.13
CA GLN A 53 14.19 10.64 16.83
C GLN A 53 15.46 9.81 17.10
N GLY A 54 15.51 9.06 18.19
CA GLY A 54 16.67 8.21 18.52
C GLY A 54 16.93 7.12 17.47
N ILE A 55 15.85 6.51 16.91
CA ILE A 55 15.97 5.56 15.82
C ILE A 55 16.45 6.28 14.54
N ALA A 56 15.85 7.43 14.22
CA ALA A 56 16.25 8.22 13.06
C ALA A 56 17.73 8.61 13.09
N ASP A 57 18.22 9.10 14.24
CA ASP A 57 19.63 9.47 14.46
C ASP A 57 20.57 8.27 14.29
N LYS A 58 20.17 7.10 14.81
CA LYS A 58 20.93 5.85 14.69
C LYS A 58 21.19 5.43 13.25
N TYR A 59 20.23 5.66 12.36
CA TYR A 59 20.32 5.27 10.94
C TYR A 59 20.64 6.44 10.01
N GLY A 60 20.78 7.67 10.54
CA GLY A 60 21.05 8.87 9.74
C GLY A 60 19.86 9.24 8.83
N ILE A 61 18.62 8.99 9.29
CA ILE A 61 17.40 9.20 8.53
C ILE A 61 16.77 10.54 8.95
N GLU A 62 16.30 11.31 7.97
CA GLU A 62 15.59 12.56 8.22
C GLU A 62 14.16 12.33 8.71
N VAL A 63 13.73 13.11 9.72
CA VAL A 63 12.35 13.11 10.24
C VAL A 63 11.62 14.35 9.75
N ARG A 64 10.51 14.16 9.08
CA ARG A 64 9.58 15.21 8.65
C ARG A 64 8.35 15.20 9.54
N VAL A 65 8.05 16.34 10.17
CA VAL A 65 6.95 16.48 11.12
C VAL A 65 5.74 17.10 10.42
N ASN A 66 4.61 16.39 10.41
CA ASN A 66 3.33 16.93 9.98
C ASN A 66 2.69 17.74 11.14
N PRO A 67 2.48 19.05 10.99
CA PRO A 67 1.91 19.88 12.06
C PRO A 67 0.41 19.63 12.31
N ASP A 68 -0.32 19.17 11.27
CA ASP A 68 -1.79 19.10 11.33
C ASP A 68 -2.33 17.82 11.98
N GLY A 69 -1.60 16.71 11.88
CA GLY A 69 -2.00 15.41 12.40
C GLY A 69 -3.26 14.83 11.72
N GLY A 70 -3.49 13.54 11.97
CA GLY A 70 -4.63 12.80 11.42
C GLY A 70 -4.25 11.90 10.26
N GLN A 71 -4.73 10.66 10.29
CA GLN A 71 -4.28 9.56 9.41
C GLN A 71 -4.20 9.96 7.92
N ILE A 72 -5.27 10.49 7.35
CA ILE A 72 -5.29 10.85 5.93
C ILE A 72 -4.37 12.04 5.63
N LYS A 73 -4.33 13.01 6.55
CA LYS A 73 -3.41 14.15 6.44
C LYS A 73 -1.96 13.71 6.55
N ASP A 74 -1.66 12.77 7.46
CA ASP A 74 -0.32 12.20 7.63
C ASP A 74 0.15 11.49 6.36
N TYR A 75 -0.70 10.68 5.73
CA TYR A 75 -0.36 10.01 4.48
C TYR A 75 -0.21 10.98 3.30
N ASN A 76 -1.11 11.97 3.17
CA ASN A 76 -0.98 13.00 2.15
C ASN A 76 0.28 13.86 2.34
N PHE A 77 0.61 14.20 3.61
CA PHE A 77 1.84 14.89 3.93
C PHE A 77 3.06 14.03 3.56
N ALA A 78 3.11 12.78 4.01
CA ALA A 78 4.20 11.85 3.74
C ALA A 78 4.47 11.68 2.23
N MET A 79 3.43 11.52 1.41
CA MET A 79 3.56 11.43 -0.05
C MET A 79 4.21 12.67 -0.68
N LYS A 80 4.02 13.85 -0.08
CA LYS A 80 4.58 15.12 -0.56
C LYS A 80 6.04 15.35 -0.13
N GLN A 81 6.53 14.62 0.88
CA GLN A 81 7.89 14.81 1.39
C GLN A 81 8.97 14.19 0.50
N ALA A 82 8.64 13.24 -0.35
CA ALA A 82 9.59 12.64 -1.27
C ALA A 82 9.73 13.49 -2.53
N ASP A 83 10.98 13.83 -2.89
CA ASP A 83 11.30 14.57 -4.12
C ASP A 83 11.63 13.65 -5.31
N THR A 84 11.65 12.34 -5.08
CA THR A 84 11.99 11.31 -6.07
C THR A 84 10.80 10.95 -6.96
N ALA A 85 11.07 10.28 -8.08
CA ALA A 85 10.06 9.86 -9.05
C ALA A 85 9.13 8.74 -8.52
N LEU A 86 9.64 7.92 -7.60
CA LEU A 86 8.95 6.78 -7.00
C LEU A 86 8.81 6.99 -5.49
N VAL A 87 7.61 6.77 -4.96
CA VAL A 87 7.32 6.93 -3.53
C VAL A 87 6.56 5.73 -3.02
N MET A 88 6.97 5.21 -1.88
CA MET A 88 6.26 4.19 -1.13
C MET A 88 5.99 4.67 0.28
N LEU A 89 4.73 4.62 0.72
CA LEU A 89 4.39 4.77 2.13
C LEU A 89 4.57 3.43 2.84
N MET A 90 5.50 3.40 3.78
CA MET A 90 5.78 2.24 4.60
C MET A 90 5.13 2.41 5.98
N HIS A 91 4.38 1.42 6.43
CA HIS A 91 3.91 1.43 7.81
C HIS A 91 5.05 1.06 8.77
N GLN A 92 4.98 1.57 9.99
CA GLN A 92 6.06 1.41 10.97
C GLN A 92 6.20 0.00 11.57
N ASP A 93 5.29 -0.91 11.22
CA ASP A 93 5.21 -2.29 11.72
C ASP A 93 5.34 -3.36 10.62
N GLU A 94 5.64 -2.95 9.40
CA GLU A 94 5.82 -3.85 8.26
C GLU A 94 7.30 -4.20 8.04
N VAL A 95 7.56 -5.33 7.41
CA VAL A 95 8.91 -5.78 7.06
C VAL A 95 8.99 -6.09 5.57
N LEU A 96 9.92 -5.45 4.86
CA LEU A 96 10.19 -5.75 3.45
C LEU A 96 11.22 -6.87 3.31
N VAL A 97 11.04 -7.69 2.29
CA VAL A 97 12.07 -8.63 1.83
C VAL A 97 13.20 -7.84 1.15
N ASP A 98 14.46 -8.20 1.39
CA ASP A 98 15.65 -7.47 0.94
C ASP A 98 15.70 -7.17 -0.57
N THR A 99 14.99 -7.95 -1.40
CA THR A 99 14.91 -7.77 -2.86
C THR A 99 13.69 -6.98 -3.33
N PHE A 100 12.95 -6.31 -2.42
CA PHE A 100 11.73 -5.57 -2.79
C PHE A 100 12.05 -4.45 -3.79
N ALA A 101 12.98 -3.55 -3.44
CA ALA A 101 13.34 -2.41 -4.29
C ALA A 101 13.82 -2.87 -5.67
N GLU A 102 14.71 -3.85 -5.72
CA GLU A 102 15.23 -4.42 -6.96
C GLU A 102 14.12 -4.92 -7.89
N LYS A 103 13.22 -5.77 -7.36
CA LYS A 103 12.16 -6.40 -8.16
C LYS A 103 11.09 -5.42 -8.60
N VAL A 104 10.74 -4.44 -7.75
CA VAL A 104 9.77 -3.41 -8.08
C VAL A 104 10.31 -2.46 -9.13
N ILE A 105 11.54 -1.97 -8.98
CA ILE A 105 12.21 -1.11 -9.96
C ILE A 105 12.36 -1.84 -11.29
N TYR A 106 12.82 -3.09 -11.27
CA TYR A 106 12.87 -3.92 -12.47
C TYR A 106 11.51 -4.00 -13.17
N LYS A 107 10.44 -4.30 -12.41
CA LYS A 107 9.09 -4.38 -12.98
C LYS A 107 8.61 -3.06 -13.57
N LEU A 108 8.85 -1.94 -12.90
CA LEU A 108 8.51 -0.60 -13.38
C LEU A 108 9.23 -0.28 -14.68
N ASN A 109 10.53 -0.59 -14.78
CA ASN A 109 11.35 -0.34 -15.97
C ASN A 109 10.89 -1.11 -17.21
N TYR A 110 10.24 -2.25 -17.01
CA TYR A 110 9.68 -3.07 -18.10
C TYR A 110 8.16 -2.96 -18.25
N THR A 111 7.54 -2.03 -17.54
CA THR A 111 6.11 -1.72 -17.67
C THR A 111 5.91 -0.45 -18.49
N LYS A 112 5.07 -0.53 -19.51
CA LYS A 112 4.73 0.65 -20.33
C LYS A 112 3.87 1.61 -19.52
N LYS A 113 4.33 2.85 -19.35
CA LYS A 113 3.62 3.93 -18.65
C LYS A 113 3.06 3.46 -17.28
N PRO A 114 3.92 3.07 -16.33
CA PRO A 114 3.47 2.59 -15.03
C PRO A 114 2.85 3.74 -14.22
N ILE A 115 1.76 3.44 -13.51
CA ILE A 115 1.11 4.35 -12.55
C ILE A 115 1.54 3.95 -11.12
N ILE A 116 1.41 2.65 -10.82
CA ILE A 116 1.82 2.04 -9.56
C ILE A 116 2.50 0.70 -9.84
N ALA A 117 3.37 0.30 -8.92
CA ALA A 117 3.81 -1.09 -8.78
C ALA A 117 3.42 -1.62 -7.41
N PHE A 118 3.07 -2.90 -7.32
CA PHE A 118 2.73 -3.54 -6.05
C PHE A 118 3.08 -5.02 -6.06
N THR A 119 3.18 -5.60 -4.85
CA THR A 119 3.65 -6.97 -4.67
C THR A 119 2.62 -7.82 -3.94
N ASN A 120 2.86 -9.13 -3.85
CA ASN A 120 2.19 -9.95 -2.86
C ASN A 120 2.81 -9.73 -1.48
N TYR A 121 2.05 -10.11 -0.46
CA TYR A 121 2.48 -10.13 0.92
C TYR A 121 2.18 -11.48 1.58
N MET A 122 2.76 -11.70 2.75
CA MET A 122 2.43 -12.77 3.68
C MET A 122 2.13 -12.17 5.06
N GLU A 123 1.21 -12.78 5.77
CA GLU A 123 0.89 -12.40 7.14
C GLU A 123 1.98 -12.89 8.09
N MET A 124 2.23 -12.12 9.14
CA MET A 124 3.20 -12.40 10.20
C MET A 124 2.50 -12.26 11.55
N HIS A 125 2.49 -13.33 12.33
CA HIS A 125 1.89 -13.40 13.66
C HIS A 125 2.99 -13.65 14.68
N ASN A 126 3.02 -12.85 15.77
CA ASN A 126 4.02 -12.99 16.83
C ASN A 126 5.46 -13.10 16.27
N ASP A 127 5.81 -12.19 15.34
CA ASP A 127 7.12 -12.12 14.68
C ASP A 127 7.51 -13.35 13.85
N VAL A 128 6.55 -14.23 13.56
CA VAL A 128 6.74 -15.40 12.72
C VAL A 128 5.92 -15.28 11.45
N VAL A 129 6.60 -15.31 10.30
CA VAL A 129 5.94 -15.32 8.99
C VAL A 129 5.16 -16.62 8.80
N ASP A 130 3.92 -16.52 8.38
CA ASP A 130 3.07 -17.68 8.14
C ASP A 130 3.65 -18.57 7.03
N LYS A 131 3.60 -19.88 7.25
CA LYS A 131 4.07 -20.86 6.24
C LYS A 131 3.16 -20.94 5.01
N LYS A 132 1.90 -20.55 5.15
CA LYS A 132 0.88 -20.58 4.09
C LYS A 132 0.01 -19.34 4.14
N PRO A 133 -0.38 -18.81 2.97
CA PRO A 133 -1.26 -17.64 2.94
C PRO A 133 -2.65 -18.00 3.52
N SER A 134 -3.23 -17.08 4.27
CA SER A 134 -4.61 -17.17 4.75
C SER A 134 -5.61 -17.26 3.58
N LEU A 135 -6.86 -17.60 3.89
CA LEU A 135 -7.91 -17.64 2.86
C LEU A 135 -8.07 -16.28 2.17
N MET A 136 -8.01 -15.18 2.95
CA MET A 136 -8.15 -13.84 2.41
C MET A 136 -7.00 -13.47 1.47
N VAL A 137 -5.75 -13.77 1.83
CA VAL A 137 -4.59 -13.57 0.96
C VAL A 137 -4.71 -14.37 -0.33
N LYS A 138 -5.23 -15.61 -0.26
CA LYS A 138 -5.50 -16.44 -1.46
C LYS A 138 -6.56 -15.80 -2.36
N ILE A 139 -7.68 -15.32 -1.78
CA ILE A 139 -8.75 -14.63 -2.52
C ILE A 139 -8.18 -13.40 -3.21
N LYS A 140 -7.45 -12.55 -2.50
CA LYS A 140 -6.80 -11.36 -3.09
C LYS A 140 -5.89 -11.74 -4.27
N ARG A 141 -5.07 -12.79 -4.14
CA ARG A 141 -4.20 -13.27 -5.23
C ARG A 141 -5.00 -13.77 -6.44
N ILE A 142 -6.15 -14.44 -6.21
CA ILE A 142 -7.05 -14.86 -7.30
C ILE A 142 -7.65 -13.63 -8.00
N MET A 143 -8.07 -12.62 -7.25
CA MET A 143 -8.60 -11.39 -7.84
C MET A 143 -7.56 -10.68 -8.73
N LEU A 144 -6.26 -10.82 -8.45
CA LEU A 144 -5.17 -10.24 -9.24
C LEU A 144 -4.82 -11.02 -10.52
N LEU A 145 -5.40 -12.21 -10.76
CA LEU A 145 -5.12 -13.02 -11.96
C LEU A 145 -5.25 -12.27 -13.29
N PRO A 146 -6.21 -11.36 -13.50
CA PRO A 146 -6.29 -10.59 -14.75
C PRO A 146 -5.00 -9.84 -15.09
N LEU A 147 -4.23 -9.37 -14.10
CA LEU A 147 -2.97 -8.68 -14.33
C LEU A 147 -1.78 -9.61 -14.68
N TRP A 148 -1.96 -10.92 -14.62
CA TRP A 148 -0.94 -11.87 -15.08
C TRP A 148 -0.78 -11.83 -16.60
N VAL A 149 -1.84 -11.48 -17.30
CA VAL A 149 -1.80 -11.28 -18.74
C VAL A 149 -1.37 -9.83 -18.98
N GLY A 150 -0.13 -9.64 -19.40
CA GLY A 150 0.53 -8.33 -19.47
C GLY A 150 -0.22 -7.26 -20.29
N CYS A 151 -1.02 -7.65 -21.29
CA CYS A 151 -1.84 -6.70 -22.04
C CYS A 151 -3.00 -6.10 -21.22
N PHE A 152 -3.48 -6.78 -20.16
CA PHE A 152 -4.56 -6.25 -19.32
C PHE A 152 -4.08 -5.20 -18.30
N SER A 153 -2.81 -5.26 -17.88
CA SER A 153 -2.28 -4.36 -16.85
C SER A 153 -2.35 -2.87 -17.23
N GLY A 154 -2.32 -2.56 -18.53
CA GLY A 154 -2.43 -1.20 -19.08
C GLY A 154 -3.84 -0.83 -19.55
N THR A 155 -4.81 -1.73 -19.48
CA THR A 155 -6.18 -1.46 -19.92
C THR A 155 -7.08 -1.03 -18.75
N TRP A 156 -8.06 -0.19 -19.06
CA TRP A 156 -9.10 0.18 -18.11
C TRP A 156 -9.85 -1.05 -17.57
N ILE A 157 -10.22 -1.99 -18.44
CA ILE A 157 -10.92 -3.23 -18.06
C ILE A 157 -10.05 -4.05 -17.11
N GLY A 158 -8.79 -4.29 -17.41
CA GLY A 158 -7.90 -5.11 -16.60
C GLY A 158 -7.67 -4.52 -15.21
N LYS A 159 -7.42 -3.20 -15.10
CA LYS A 159 -7.22 -2.53 -13.82
C LYS A 159 -8.49 -2.47 -12.97
N ARG A 160 -9.67 -2.39 -13.58
CA ARG A 160 -10.95 -2.38 -12.86
C ARG A 160 -11.43 -3.78 -12.49
N SER A 161 -11.21 -4.77 -13.35
CA SER A 161 -11.69 -6.14 -13.11
C SER A 161 -11.16 -6.74 -11.81
N ILE A 162 -9.95 -6.40 -11.41
CA ILE A 162 -9.37 -6.89 -10.14
C ILE A 162 -10.09 -6.34 -8.91
N GLN A 163 -10.81 -5.21 -9.03
CA GLN A 163 -11.46 -4.50 -7.94
C GLN A 163 -12.98 -4.77 -7.85
N LEU A 164 -13.54 -5.58 -8.73
CA LEU A 164 -14.99 -5.84 -8.81
C LEU A 164 -15.58 -6.48 -7.55
N LEU A 165 -14.79 -7.24 -6.83
CA LEU A 165 -15.21 -8.00 -5.65
C LEU A 165 -14.55 -7.52 -4.34
N GLY A 166 -13.82 -6.42 -4.37
CA GLY A 166 -13.15 -5.85 -3.20
C GLY A 166 -11.78 -5.26 -3.53
N ASN A 167 -11.02 -4.89 -2.51
CA ASN A 167 -9.67 -4.36 -2.65
C ASN A 167 -8.59 -5.46 -2.56
N PRO A 168 -8.00 -5.93 -3.68
CA PRO A 168 -6.93 -6.92 -3.63
C PRO A 168 -5.54 -6.30 -3.45
N ILE A 169 -5.38 -4.99 -3.68
CA ILE A 169 -4.10 -4.28 -3.59
C ILE A 169 -3.89 -3.79 -2.17
N THR A 170 -2.92 -4.36 -1.48
CA THR A 170 -2.61 -4.02 -0.10
C THR A 170 -1.70 -2.79 -0.05
N HIS A 171 -2.15 -1.72 0.63
CA HIS A 171 -1.50 -0.41 0.63
C HIS A 171 0.01 -0.43 0.90
N PRO A 172 0.53 -1.10 1.96
CA PRO A 172 1.96 -1.08 2.25
C PRO A 172 2.83 -1.87 1.25
N THR A 173 2.24 -2.44 0.17
CA THR A 173 3.00 -3.10 -0.90
C THR A 173 3.21 -2.20 -2.11
N VAL A 174 2.68 -0.97 -2.09
CA VAL A 174 2.53 -0.14 -3.29
C VAL A 174 3.61 0.92 -3.40
N VAL A 175 4.31 0.93 -4.53
CA VAL A 175 5.16 2.04 -4.98
C VAL A 175 4.40 2.85 -6.02
N CYS A 176 4.25 4.14 -5.78
CA CYS A 176 3.58 5.09 -6.65
C CYS A 176 4.57 5.79 -7.57
N VAL A 177 4.23 5.95 -8.85
CA VAL A 177 4.92 6.87 -9.74
C VAL A 177 4.35 8.27 -9.47
N ARG A 178 5.16 9.14 -8.85
CA ARG A 178 4.69 10.42 -8.27
C ARG A 178 4.00 11.33 -9.30
N SER A 179 4.51 11.41 -10.51
CA SER A 179 3.91 12.22 -11.59
C SER A 179 2.52 11.75 -12.06
N GLU A 180 2.14 10.53 -11.73
CA GLU A 180 0.84 9.95 -12.09
C GLU A 180 -0.18 10.05 -10.93
N MET A 181 0.22 10.57 -9.77
CA MET A 181 -0.68 10.75 -8.63
C MET A 181 -1.54 12.01 -8.78
N PRO A 182 -2.82 11.96 -8.36
CA PRO A 182 -3.69 13.14 -8.34
C PRO A 182 -3.24 14.13 -7.26
N ASP A 183 -3.64 15.41 -7.38
CA ASP A 183 -3.33 16.47 -6.39
C ASP A 183 -3.82 16.10 -4.99
N GLU A 184 -5.04 15.56 -4.88
CA GLU A 184 -5.57 14.97 -3.66
C GLU A 184 -5.42 13.45 -3.75
N ILE A 185 -4.34 12.91 -3.14
CA ILE A 185 -4.01 11.48 -3.21
C ILE A 185 -5.02 10.70 -2.39
N PHE A 186 -5.08 10.92 -1.07
CA PHE A 186 -6.05 10.30 -0.19
C PHE A 186 -7.13 11.31 0.22
N ILE A 187 -8.39 10.93 0.02
CA ILE A 187 -9.56 11.79 0.30
C ILE A 187 -9.98 11.58 1.76
N GLU A 188 -10.10 12.65 2.55
CA GLU A 188 -10.44 12.59 3.98
C GLU A 188 -11.75 11.85 4.30
N LYS A 189 -12.66 11.79 3.33
CA LYS A 189 -13.93 11.07 3.44
C LYS A 189 -13.72 9.56 3.65
N TYR A 190 -12.71 8.97 3.02
CA TYR A 190 -12.44 7.53 3.05
C TYR A 190 -11.33 7.23 4.07
N ARG A 191 -11.70 6.88 5.30
CA ARG A 191 -10.72 6.61 6.37
C ARG A 191 -10.30 5.14 6.42
N ALA A 192 -11.24 4.24 6.19
CA ALA A 192 -11.01 2.81 6.20
C ALA A 192 -10.70 2.24 4.81
N SER A 193 -11.12 2.92 3.74
CA SER A 193 -11.03 2.44 2.35
C SER A 193 -10.31 3.43 1.44
N MET A 194 -9.44 4.28 2.01
CA MET A 194 -8.70 5.34 1.32
C MET A 194 -7.83 4.82 0.18
N ASP A 195 -7.20 3.67 0.38
CA ASP A 195 -6.37 2.99 -0.59
C ASP A 195 -7.21 2.45 -1.75
N TRP A 196 -8.36 1.82 -1.46
CA TRP A 196 -9.26 1.33 -2.50
C TRP A 196 -9.87 2.45 -3.32
N ASP A 197 -10.26 3.57 -2.69
CA ASP A 197 -10.70 4.77 -3.41
C ASP A 197 -9.60 5.26 -4.38
N LEU A 198 -8.35 5.32 -3.91
CA LEU A 198 -7.23 5.74 -4.75
C LEU A 198 -7.00 4.77 -5.92
N TRP A 199 -6.97 3.45 -5.66
CA TRP A 199 -6.76 2.46 -6.73
C TRP A 199 -7.90 2.48 -7.76
N GLU A 200 -9.13 2.73 -7.33
CA GLU A 200 -10.27 2.88 -8.23
C GLU A 200 -10.12 4.11 -9.12
N ARG A 201 -9.72 5.26 -8.57
CA ARG A 201 -9.46 6.48 -9.34
C ARG A 201 -8.31 6.29 -10.33
N LEU A 202 -7.19 5.73 -9.88
CA LEU A 202 -6.02 5.45 -10.73
C LEU A 202 -6.33 4.43 -11.84
N SER A 203 -7.25 3.48 -11.60
CA SER A 203 -7.64 2.50 -12.60
C SER A 203 -8.28 3.10 -13.86
N LYS A 204 -8.81 4.33 -13.75
CA LYS A 204 -9.41 5.08 -14.86
C LYS A 204 -8.38 5.83 -15.71
N GLN A 205 -7.19 6.06 -15.18
CA GLN A 205 -6.13 6.78 -15.87
C GLN A 205 -5.51 5.92 -17.00
N ASN A 206 -4.92 6.59 -17.98
CA ASN A 206 -4.13 5.93 -19.03
C ASN A 206 -2.75 5.56 -18.48
N GLY A 207 -2.46 4.29 -18.39
CA GLY A 207 -1.21 3.73 -17.86
C GLY A 207 -1.45 2.36 -17.24
N SER A 208 -0.41 1.78 -16.66
CA SER A 208 -0.39 0.38 -16.25
C SER A 208 -0.22 0.20 -14.74
N PHE A 209 -0.85 -0.83 -14.20
CA PHE A 209 -0.59 -1.37 -12.87
C PHE A 209 0.48 -2.46 -12.98
N ALA A 210 1.66 -2.22 -12.42
CA ALA A 210 2.81 -3.11 -12.49
C ALA A 210 2.77 -4.12 -11.33
N TYR A 211 2.21 -5.31 -11.57
CA TYR A 211 2.09 -6.32 -10.53
C TYR A 211 3.32 -7.24 -10.48
N VAL A 212 4.00 -7.28 -9.34
CA VAL A 212 5.08 -8.21 -8.98
C VAL A 212 4.47 -9.36 -8.18
N ARG A 213 4.54 -10.58 -8.70
CA ARG A 213 3.87 -11.75 -8.12
C ARG A 213 4.58 -12.36 -6.90
N ASP A 214 5.81 -11.90 -6.63
CA ASP A 214 6.58 -12.38 -5.48
C ASP A 214 5.98 -11.85 -4.17
N VAL A 215 6.15 -12.61 -3.10
CA VAL A 215 5.91 -12.16 -1.72
C VAL A 215 7.11 -11.34 -1.31
N LEU A 216 6.94 -10.03 -1.17
CA LEU A 216 8.04 -9.09 -0.88
C LEU A 216 7.76 -8.21 0.34
N LEU A 217 6.67 -8.45 1.05
CA LEU A 217 6.31 -7.78 2.29
C LEU A 217 5.73 -8.80 3.28
N TYR A 218 6.11 -8.66 4.53
CA TYR A 218 5.51 -9.35 5.66
C TYR A 218 4.63 -8.35 6.41
N HIS A 219 3.33 -8.64 6.43
CA HIS A 219 2.30 -7.83 7.07
C HIS A 219 2.07 -8.31 8.48
N ARG A 220 2.42 -7.47 9.47
CA ARG A 220 2.26 -7.80 10.87
C ARG A 220 0.80 -7.70 11.29
N MET A 221 0.28 -8.79 11.84
CA MET A 221 -1.08 -8.89 12.35
C MET A 221 -1.08 -8.57 13.85
N ASN A 222 -1.41 -7.33 14.20
CA ASN A 222 -1.47 -6.83 15.58
C ASN A 222 -2.90 -6.44 15.93
N ASP A 223 -3.30 -6.65 17.21
CA ASP A 223 -4.58 -6.17 17.74
C ASP A 223 -4.69 -4.64 17.73
N GLU A 224 -3.56 -3.94 17.57
CA GLU A 224 -3.48 -2.49 17.49
C GLU A 224 -3.68 -1.93 16.06
N ASN A 225 -3.75 -2.78 15.04
CA ASN A 225 -3.94 -2.33 13.67
C ASN A 225 -5.19 -1.44 13.56
N GLN A 226 -5.01 -0.25 12.98
CA GLN A 226 -6.08 0.76 12.85
C GLN A 226 -7.32 0.21 12.15
N THR A 227 -7.14 -0.74 11.22
CA THR A 227 -8.22 -1.44 10.55
C THR A 227 -9.10 -2.21 11.54
N VAL A 228 -8.50 -2.89 12.53
CA VAL A 228 -9.22 -3.63 13.56
C VAL A 228 -9.98 -2.68 14.50
N LYS A 229 -9.37 -1.56 14.88
CA LYS A 229 -10.03 -0.54 15.72
C LYS A 229 -11.22 0.12 15.01
N LEU A 230 -11.09 0.42 13.70
CA LEU A 230 -12.17 1.00 12.88
C LEU A 230 -13.29 -0.01 12.58
N LEU A 231 -12.97 -1.29 12.43
CA LEU A 231 -13.96 -2.37 12.26
C LEU A 231 -14.88 -2.50 13.47
N ASN A 232 -14.31 -2.32 14.68
CA ASN A 232 -15.03 -2.54 15.93
C ASN A 232 -15.87 -1.35 16.40
N THR A 233 -15.72 -0.16 15.77
CA THR A 233 -16.30 1.07 16.33
C THR A 233 -17.33 1.79 15.45
N THR A 234 -17.39 1.54 14.14
CA THR A 234 -18.32 2.30 13.27
C THR A 234 -18.78 1.54 12.03
N ASN A 235 -20.04 1.80 11.60
CA ASN A 235 -20.55 1.42 10.27
C ASN A 235 -19.83 2.18 9.12
N ALA A 236 -18.87 3.06 9.42
CA ALA A 236 -18.21 3.92 8.44
C ALA A 236 -17.53 3.12 7.33
N ARG A 237 -16.79 2.08 7.68
CA ARG A 237 -16.15 1.20 6.69
C ARG A 237 -17.17 0.57 5.73
N TYR A 238 -18.30 0.08 6.27
CA TYR A 238 -19.35 -0.51 5.44
C TYR A 238 -19.91 0.51 4.43
N GLU A 239 -20.14 1.74 4.86
CA GLU A 239 -20.65 2.80 4.00
C GLU A 239 -19.65 3.23 2.93
N GLU A 240 -18.37 3.37 3.31
CA GLU A 240 -17.29 3.69 2.38
C GLU A 240 -17.12 2.60 1.30
N GLU A 241 -17.03 1.34 1.72
CA GLU A 241 -16.88 0.20 0.80
C GLU A 241 -18.11 0.05 -0.09
N LEU A 242 -19.34 0.21 0.44
CA LEU A 242 -20.56 0.17 -0.35
C LEU A 242 -20.58 1.27 -1.42
N GLU A 243 -20.14 2.48 -1.07
CA GLU A 243 -20.03 3.58 -2.04
C GLU A 243 -19.05 3.25 -3.15
N ILE A 244 -17.88 2.67 -2.82
CA ILE A 244 -16.89 2.26 -3.81
C ILE A 244 -17.45 1.13 -4.68
N PHE A 245 -18.14 0.12 -4.10
CA PHE A 245 -18.81 -0.92 -4.88
C PHE A 245 -19.86 -0.35 -5.84
N CYS A 246 -20.57 0.70 -5.45
CA CYS A 246 -21.54 1.37 -6.34
C CYS A 246 -20.90 2.04 -7.57
N ARG A 247 -19.58 2.23 -7.59
CA ARG A 247 -18.85 2.70 -8.78
C ARG A 247 -18.64 1.58 -9.82
N PHE A 248 -18.83 0.32 -9.43
CA PHE A 248 -18.69 -0.87 -10.27
C PHE A 248 -20.04 -1.52 -10.58
N TRP A 249 -20.97 -1.49 -9.63
CA TRP A 249 -22.21 -2.26 -9.66
C TRP A 249 -23.45 -1.40 -9.36
N PRO A 250 -24.62 -1.71 -9.92
CA PRO A 250 -25.87 -1.16 -9.43
C PRO A 250 -26.03 -1.41 -7.92
N LYS A 251 -26.63 -0.46 -7.21
CA LYS A 251 -26.72 -0.44 -5.74
C LYS A 251 -27.22 -1.74 -5.10
N TRP A 252 -28.16 -2.43 -5.76
CA TRP A 252 -28.72 -3.69 -5.26
C TRP A 252 -27.70 -4.83 -5.35
N ILE A 253 -26.88 -4.89 -6.43
CA ILE A 253 -25.77 -5.86 -6.56
C ILE A 253 -24.67 -5.52 -5.54
N ALA A 254 -24.29 -4.25 -5.43
CA ALA A 254 -23.30 -3.81 -4.46
C ALA A 254 -23.64 -4.25 -3.02
N ARG A 255 -24.93 -4.09 -2.62
CA ARG A 255 -25.42 -4.56 -1.31
C ARG A 255 -25.36 -6.07 -1.15
N LEU A 256 -25.60 -6.84 -2.20
CA LEU A 256 -25.48 -8.30 -2.15
C LEU A 256 -24.04 -8.74 -1.98
N ILE A 257 -23.13 -8.13 -2.73
CA ILE A 257 -21.67 -8.37 -2.59
C ILE A 257 -21.21 -8.02 -1.17
N MET A 258 -21.63 -6.87 -0.63
CA MET A 258 -21.28 -6.45 0.73
C MET A 258 -21.73 -7.45 1.80
N LYS A 259 -22.93 -8.04 1.66
CA LYS A 259 -23.40 -9.10 2.58
C LYS A 259 -22.52 -10.34 2.57
N LEU A 260 -21.94 -10.70 1.42
CA LEU A 260 -21.01 -11.82 1.31
C LEU A 260 -19.63 -11.44 1.84
N TYR A 261 -19.16 -10.24 1.53
CA TYR A 261 -17.89 -9.71 1.94
C TYR A 261 -17.79 -9.53 3.47
N SER A 262 -18.82 -8.96 4.10
CA SER A 262 -18.87 -8.78 5.56
C SER A 262 -18.90 -10.11 6.31
N LYS A 263 -19.55 -11.15 5.77
CA LYS A 263 -19.50 -12.49 6.35
C LYS A 263 -18.08 -13.09 6.27
N ALA A 264 -17.35 -12.85 5.18
CA ALA A 264 -15.97 -13.30 5.05
C ALA A 264 -15.01 -12.53 5.98
N ALA A 265 -15.27 -11.25 6.25
CA ALA A 265 -14.49 -10.43 7.17
C ALA A 265 -14.68 -10.80 8.65
N ASN A 266 -15.83 -11.40 9.02
CA ASN A 266 -16.09 -11.89 10.39
C ASN A 266 -15.39 -13.22 10.71
N PHE A 267 -14.59 -13.76 9.81
CA PHE A 267 -13.70 -14.90 10.07
C PHE A 267 -12.26 -14.49 10.42
N TYR A 268 -12.05 -13.20 10.76
CA TYR A 268 -10.81 -12.65 11.32
C TYR A 268 -10.95 -12.33 12.80
#